data_58cfdc6e5ec4187a59e3cfa10eca1503
#
_entry.id   58cfdc6e5ec4187a59e3cfa10eca1503
#
_cell.length_a   1.000
_cell.length_b   1.000
_cell.length_c   1.000
_cell.angle_alpha   90.00
_cell.angle_beta   90.00
_cell.angle_gamma   90.00
#
_symmetry.space_group_name_H-M   'P 1'
#
loop_
_entity.id
_entity.type
_entity.pdbx_description
1 polymer ?
#
loop_
_entity_poly.entity_id
_entity_poly.type
_entity_poly.pdbx_seq_one_letter_code
_entity_poly.pdbx_strand_id
1 'polypeptide(L)'
;MSKLGLGTVQFGTDYGLTSVDGQVRPKEVKKILSYANSKGINLLDTAASYGNSEEILGGLINSEFKVVTKTRHFDSLTITNNEVSLLNKDFHNSLNKLKQEKIYGLLVHNADDLLKPGSKKIFE
;
A
#
# COMPACT_ATOMS: atom_id res chain seq x y z
N MET A 1 -12.93 -17.70 -3.91
CA MET A 1 -12.22 -16.43 -3.56
C MET A 1 -11.83 -16.50 -2.11
N SER A 2 -10.55 -16.29 -1.80
CA SER A 2 -10.10 -16.23 -0.40
C SER A 2 -10.72 -15.03 0.31
N LYS A 3 -11.07 -15.20 1.58
CA LYS A 3 -11.50 -14.12 2.46
C LYS A 3 -10.31 -13.40 3.14
N LEU A 4 -9.09 -13.85 2.85
CA LEU A 4 -7.87 -13.34 3.45
C LEU A 4 -7.13 -12.45 2.47
N GLY A 5 -6.52 -11.38 2.99
CA GLY A 5 -5.53 -10.57 2.33
C GLY A 5 -4.20 -10.66 3.07
N LEU A 6 -3.11 -10.40 2.39
CA LEU A 6 -1.75 -10.40 2.93
C LEU A 6 -1.31 -8.97 3.19
N GLY A 7 -1.03 -8.65 4.47
CA GLY A 7 -0.38 -7.39 4.86
C GLY A 7 1.11 -7.42 4.53
N THR A 8 1.65 -6.31 4.05
CA THR A 8 3.00 -6.25 3.50
C THR A 8 3.93 -5.24 4.16
N VAL A 9 3.56 -4.69 5.30
CA VAL A 9 4.38 -3.69 6.01
C VAL A 9 5.80 -4.20 6.29
N GLN A 10 5.96 -5.46 6.66
CA GLN A 10 7.26 -6.08 6.94
C GLN A 10 8.10 -6.35 5.67
N PHE A 11 7.51 -6.22 4.49
CA PHE A 11 8.26 -6.28 3.23
C PHE A 11 9.06 -5.01 2.99
N GLY A 12 8.62 -3.88 3.56
CA GLY A 12 9.24 -2.58 3.36
C GLY A 12 9.93 -2.01 4.61
N THR A 13 9.61 -2.51 5.78
CA THR A 13 10.09 -1.96 7.06
C THR A 13 10.37 -3.07 8.07
N ASP A 14 11.20 -2.75 9.06
CA ASP A 14 11.33 -3.51 10.30
C ASP A 14 10.17 -3.13 11.22
N TYR A 15 9.09 -3.91 11.16
CA TYR A 15 7.84 -3.60 11.85
C TYR A 15 7.31 -4.78 12.65
N GLY A 16 6.83 -4.48 13.85
CA GLY A 16 6.11 -5.41 14.73
C GLY A 16 6.95 -5.96 15.86
N LEU A 17 6.32 -6.10 17.03
CA LEU A 17 6.96 -6.60 18.26
C LEU A 17 7.50 -8.03 18.15
N THR A 18 7.00 -8.80 17.20
CA THR A 18 7.39 -10.20 16.94
C THR A 18 8.37 -10.34 15.78
N SER A 19 8.78 -9.23 15.16
CA SER A 19 9.75 -9.23 14.07
C SER A 19 11.15 -9.41 14.64
N VAL A 20 11.59 -10.65 14.79
CA VAL A 20 12.92 -10.99 15.33
C VAL A 20 14.02 -10.72 14.29
N ASP A 21 13.70 -10.86 13.01
CA ASP A 21 14.65 -10.80 11.88
C ASP A 21 14.60 -9.48 11.08
N GLY A 22 13.79 -8.50 11.51
CA GLY A 22 13.65 -7.22 10.84
C GLY A 22 12.83 -7.29 9.53
N GLN A 23 13.17 -6.44 8.58
CA GLN A 23 12.53 -6.41 7.26
C GLN A 23 12.74 -7.73 6.51
N VAL A 24 11.66 -8.27 5.93
CA VAL A 24 11.71 -9.50 5.15
C VAL A 24 12.53 -9.30 3.86
N ARG A 25 13.50 -10.17 3.61
CA ARG A 25 14.34 -10.09 2.42
C ARG A 25 13.54 -10.39 1.14
N PRO A 26 13.83 -9.74 0.00
CA PRO A 26 13.10 -9.92 -1.26
C PRO A 26 12.96 -11.38 -1.71
N LYS A 27 14.01 -12.20 -1.50
CA LYS A 27 13.97 -13.64 -1.81
C LYS A 27 12.89 -14.36 -1.00
N GLU A 28 12.70 -13.99 0.26
CA GLU A 28 11.69 -14.58 1.12
C GLU A 28 10.29 -14.03 0.79
N VAL A 29 10.19 -12.74 0.48
CA VAL A 29 8.94 -12.14 -0.04
C VAL A 29 8.44 -12.91 -1.26
N LYS A 30 9.32 -13.26 -2.20
CA LYS A 30 8.94 -14.05 -3.38
C LYS A 30 8.33 -15.40 -3.01
N LYS A 31 8.91 -16.10 -2.02
CA LYS A 31 8.35 -17.38 -1.55
C LYS A 31 7.00 -17.21 -0.88
N ILE A 32 6.86 -16.18 -0.04
CA ILE A 32 5.60 -15.85 0.65
C ILE A 32 4.51 -15.57 -0.37
N LEU A 33 4.77 -14.73 -1.37
CA LEU A 33 3.82 -14.42 -2.43
C LEU A 33 3.42 -15.67 -3.24
N SER A 34 4.39 -16.49 -3.61
CA SER A 34 4.13 -17.75 -4.32
C SER A 34 3.25 -18.69 -3.51
N TYR A 35 3.54 -18.83 -2.22
CA TYR A 35 2.74 -19.66 -1.32
C TYR A 35 1.33 -19.10 -1.14
N ALA A 36 1.21 -17.79 -0.89
CA ALA A 36 -0.09 -17.12 -0.75
C ALA A 36 -0.97 -17.33 -1.99
N ASN A 37 -0.40 -17.11 -3.18
CA ASN A 37 -1.10 -17.33 -4.45
C ASN A 37 -1.56 -18.79 -4.61
N SER A 38 -0.71 -19.75 -4.25
CA SER A 38 -1.07 -21.18 -4.29
C SER A 38 -2.24 -21.55 -3.37
N LYS A 39 -2.52 -20.71 -2.37
CA LYS A 39 -3.66 -20.85 -1.44
C LYS A 39 -4.84 -19.94 -1.80
N GLY A 40 -4.81 -19.30 -2.96
CA GLY A 40 -5.86 -18.38 -3.42
C GLY A 40 -5.87 -17.04 -2.68
N ILE A 41 -4.80 -16.69 -1.96
CA ILE A 41 -4.62 -15.40 -1.30
C ILE A 41 -3.90 -14.49 -2.30
N ASN A 42 -4.67 -13.66 -2.98
CA ASN A 42 -4.17 -12.77 -4.02
C ASN A 42 -4.44 -11.28 -3.75
N LEU A 43 -5.03 -10.93 -2.61
CA LEU A 43 -5.20 -9.55 -2.17
C LEU A 43 -4.00 -9.15 -1.31
N LEU A 44 -3.31 -8.07 -1.72
CA LEU A 44 -2.16 -7.51 -1.02
C LEU A 44 -2.53 -6.14 -0.45
N ASP A 45 -2.27 -5.94 0.83
CA ASP A 45 -2.46 -4.67 1.53
C ASP A 45 -1.09 -4.04 1.81
N THR A 46 -0.81 -2.93 1.13
CA THR A 46 0.41 -2.13 1.27
C THR A 46 0.09 -0.67 1.57
N ALA A 47 1.11 0.17 1.61
CA ALA A 47 0.98 1.62 1.71
C ALA A 47 2.25 2.32 1.19
N ALA A 48 2.10 3.54 0.71
CA ALA A 48 3.23 4.39 0.32
C ALA A 48 4.20 4.65 1.49
N SER A 49 3.69 4.64 2.73
CA SER A 49 4.48 4.82 3.96
C SER A 49 5.17 3.56 4.48
N TYR A 50 5.02 2.40 3.82
CA TYR A 50 5.66 1.15 4.24
C TYR A 50 7.07 0.99 3.65
N GLY A 51 7.93 1.99 3.83
CA GLY A 51 9.30 1.97 3.31
C GLY A 51 9.35 1.68 1.81
N ASN A 52 10.04 0.63 1.40
CA ASN A 52 10.15 0.21 0.00
C ASN A 52 9.24 -0.98 -0.37
N SER A 53 8.18 -1.23 0.41
CA SER A 53 7.24 -2.35 0.15
C SER A 53 6.65 -2.31 -1.26
N GLU A 54 6.19 -1.14 -1.73
CA GLU A 54 5.63 -0.99 -3.08
C GLU A 54 6.63 -1.33 -4.19
N GLU A 55 7.89 -0.94 -4.04
CA GLU A 55 8.97 -1.24 -5.00
C GLU A 55 9.29 -2.74 -5.05
N ILE A 56 9.37 -3.37 -3.88
CA ILE A 56 9.60 -4.82 -3.78
C ILE A 56 8.44 -5.58 -4.42
N LEU A 57 7.21 -5.22 -4.10
CA LEU A 57 6.02 -5.83 -4.70
C LEU A 57 6.02 -5.65 -6.22
N GLY A 58 6.29 -4.44 -6.72
CA GLY A 58 6.33 -4.14 -8.15
C GLY A 58 7.36 -4.95 -8.93
N GLY A 59 8.40 -5.44 -8.28
CA GLY A 59 9.38 -6.34 -8.86
C GLY A 59 8.98 -7.82 -8.84
N LEU A 60 7.97 -8.21 -8.07
CA LEU A 60 7.66 -9.62 -7.77
C LEU A 60 6.23 -10.04 -8.12
N ILE A 61 5.27 -9.12 -8.17
CA ILE A 61 3.86 -9.44 -8.44
C ILE A 61 3.56 -9.44 -9.95
N ASN A 62 2.50 -10.15 -10.30
CA ASN A 62 1.93 -10.20 -11.64
C ASN A 62 0.44 -9.78 -11.59
N SER A 63 -0.26 -9.90 -12.71
CA SER A 63 -1.67 -9.50 -12.85
C SER A 63 -2.67 -10.32 -12.02
N GLU A 64 -2.24 -11.42 -11.40
CA GLU A 64 -3.09 -12.23 -10.53
C GLU A 64 -3.33 -11.57 -9.17
N PHE A 65 -2.40 -10.70 -8.75
CA PHE A 65 -2.51 -10.01 -7.47
C PHE A 65 -3.35 -8.73 -7.59
N LYS A 66 -4.19 -8.52 -6.60
CA LYS A 66 -4.98 -7.31 -6.39
C LYS A 66 -4.31 -6.50 -5.30
N VAL A 67 -3.90 -5.28 -5.61
CA VAL A 67 -3.19 -4.42 -4.67
C VAL A 67 -4.11 -3.35 -4.13
N VAL A 68 -4.14 -3.24 -2.81
CA VAL A 68 -4.70 -2.10 -2.08
C VAL A 68 -3.52 -1.33 -1.49
N THR A 69 -3.45 -0.03 -1.78
CA THR A 69 -2.49 0.88 -1.13
C THR A 69 -3.23 2.01 -0.42
N LYS A 70 -2.49 2.93 0.20
CA LYS A 70 -3.07 3.95 1.06
C LYS A 70 -2.49 5.33 0.76
N THR A 71 -3.31 6.35 0.99
CA THR A 71 -2.88 7.74 0.94
C THR A 71 -1.78 8.02 1.96
N ARG A 72 -1.10 9.16 1.79
CA ARG A 72 -0.26 9.71 2.86
C ARG A 72 -1.10 10.11 4.08
N HIS A 73 -0.46 10.32 5.22
CA HIS A 73 -1.01 11.15 6.28
C HIS A 73 -0.92 12.61 5.85
N PHE A 74 -1.98 13.37 6.02
CA PHE A 74 -1.99 14.80 5.75
C PHE A 74 -1.68 15.57 7.03
N ASP A 75 -0.59 16.33 7.04
CA ASP A 75 -0.18 17.11 8.23
C ASP A 75 -1.03 18.39 8.40
N SER A 76 -1.64 18.88 7.32
CA SER A 76 -2.48 20.06 7.32
C SER A 76 -3.76 19.85 8.13
N LEU A 77 -4.22 20.88 8.81
CA LEU A 77 -5.50 20.87 9.53
C LEU A 77 -6.72 20.91 8.60
N THR A 78 -6.53 21.28 7.34
CA THR A 78 -7.58 21.41 6.31
C THR A 78 -7.11 20.76 5.03
N ILE A 79 -8.00 20.07 4.35
CA ILE A 79 -7.74 19.50 3.02
C ILE A 79 -8.09 20.55 1.96
N THR A 80 -7.06 21.03 1.28
CA THR A 80 -7.17 22.00 0.19
C THR A 80 -6.79 21.37 -1.15
N ASN A 81 -6.80 22.13 -2.24
CA ASN A 81 -6.32 21.65 -3.54
C ASN A 81 -4.83 21.27 -3.53
N ASN A 82 -4.04 21.82 -2.59
CA ASN A 82 -2.64 21.42 -2.43
C ASN A 82 -2.53 19.98 -1.95
N GLU A 83 -3.32 19.60 -0.95
CA GLU A 83 -3.35 18.21 -0.45
C GLU A 83 -3.84 17.25 -1.54
N VAL A 84 -4.84 17.65 -2.33
CA VAL A 84 -5.30 16.86 -3.49
C VAL A 84 -4.20 16.69 -4.55
N SER A 85 -3.45 17.75 -4.84
CA SER A 85 -2.32 17.67 -5.77
C SER A 85 -1.22 16.72 -5.26
N LEU A 86 -0.92 16.75 -3.96
CA LEU A 86 0.02 15.83 -3.32
C LEU A 86 -0.49 14.38 -3.37
N LEU A 87 -1.78 14.17 -3.10
CA LEU A 87 -2.42 12.86 -3.22
C LEU A 87 -2.28 12.28 -4.62
N ASN A 88 -2.58 13.06 -5.64
CA ASN A 88 -2.45 12.65 -7.03
C ASN A 88 -1.01 12.28 -7.39
N LYS A 89 -0.05 13.09 -6.95
CA LYS A 89 1.38 12.82 -7.16
C LYS A 89 1.79 11.51 -6.48
N ASP A 90 1.38 11.31 -5.24
CA ASP A 90 1.70 10.09 -4.49
C ASP A 90 1.07 8.85 -5.12
N PHE A 91 -0.17 8.97 -5.58
CA PHE A 91 -0.86 7.88 -6.28
C PHE A 91 -0.12 7.45 -7.55
N HIS A 92 0.31 8.39 -8.38
CA HIS A 92 1.12 8.08 -9.56
C HIS A 92 2.48 7.47 -9.20
N ASN A 93 3.11 7.94 -8.12
CA ASN A 93 4.35 7.35 -7.62
C ASN A 93 4.11 5.89 -7.16
N SER A 94 3.01 5.63 -6.47
CA SER A 94 2.64 4.26 -6.07
C SER A 94 2.43 3.35 -7.27
N LEU A 95 1.71 3.81 -8.30
CA LEU A 95 1.55 3.05 -9.56
C LEU A 95 2.89 2.71 -10.20
N ASN A 96 3.80 3.68 -10.27
CA ASN A 96 5.13 3.49 -10.84
C ASN A 96 5.97 2.48 -10.03
N LYS A 97 5.97 2.59 -8.70
CA LYS A 97 6.68 1.67 -7.80
C LYS A 97 6.14 0.26 -7.91
N LEU A 98 4.81 0.11 -7.90
CA LEU A 98 4.11 -1.16 -8.05
C LEU A 98 4.18 -1.72 -9.48
N LYS A 99 4.62 -0.93 -10.47
CA LYS A 99 4.62 -1.27 -11.90
C LYS A 99 3.23 -1.73 -12.38
N GLN A 100 2.20 -1.03 -11.91
CA GLN A 100 0.81 -1.30 -12.24
C GLN A 100 0.19 -0.09 -12.95
N GLU A 101 -0.66 -0.31 -13.93
CA GLU A 101 -1.46 0.75 -14.58
C GLU A 101 -2.64 1.17 -13.72
N LYS A 102 -3.09 0.27 -12.85
CA LYS A 102 -4.21 0.46 -11.92
C LYS A 102 -4.01 -0.39 -10.67
N ILE A 103 -4.63 0.02 -9.58
CA ILE A 103 -4.70 -0.76 -8.34
C ILE A 103 -6.15 -1.19 -8.06
N TYR A 104 -6.30 -2.19 -7.22
CA TYR A 104 -7.61 -2.68 -6.81
C TYR A 104 -8.34 -1.72 -5.87
N GLY A 105 -7.62 -1.04 -4.97
CA GLY A 105 -8.21 -0.07 -4.07
C GLY A 105 -7.20 0.91 -3.49
N LEU A 106 -7.67 2.13 -3.23
CA LEU A 106 -6.94 3.17 -2.50
C LEU A 106 -7.71 3.49 -1.22
N LEU A 107 -7.08 3.34 -0.07
CA LEU A 107 -7.66 3.66 1.23
C LEU A 107 -7.08 4.96 1.78
N VAL A 108 -7.87 5.68 2.57
CA VAL A 108 -7.36 6.77 3.40
C VAL A 108 -6.62 6.14 4.58
N HIS A 109 -5.32 6.44 4.73
CA HIS A 109 -4.47 5.78 5.71
C HIS A 109 -4.83 6.17 7.14
N ASN A 110 -5.04 7.46 7.38
CA ASN A 110 -5.45 7.99 8.67
C ASN A 110 -6.93 8.41 8.61
N ALA A 111 -7.79 7.72 9.34
CA ALA A 111 -9.21 8.01 9.36
C ALA A 111 -9.53 9.44 9.85
N ASP A 112 -8.68 10.04 10.67
CA ASP A 112 -8.84 11.43 11.14
C ASP A 112 -8.76 12.43 10.00
N ASP A 113 -8.09 12.11 8.89
CA ASP A 113 -8.06 12.96 7.70
C ASP A 113 -9.45 13.16 7.09
N LEU A 114 -10.36 12.21 7.31
CA LEU A 114 -11.76 12.29 6.86
C LEU A 114 -12.60 13.29 7.68
N LEU A 115 -12.15 13.63 8.89
CA LEU A 115 -12.83 14.56 9.77
C LEU A 115 -12.38 16.02 9.54
N LYS A 116 -11.32 16.23 8.77
CA LYS A 116 -10.78 17.56 8.49
C LYS A 116 -11.71 18.36 7.57
N PRO A 117 -11.80 19.69 7.75
CA PRO A 117 -12.49 20.56 6.80
C PRO A 117 -11.94 20.35 5.38
N GLY A 118 -12.82 20.25 4.39
CA GLY A 118 -12.45 20.03 2.99
C GLY A 118 -12.14 18.57 2.61
N SER A 119 -12.28 17.61 3.54
CA SER A 119 -11.96 16.18 3.31
C SER A 119 -12.71 15.55 2.14
N LYS A 120 -13.88 16.06 1.78
CA LYS A 120 -14.63 15.61 0.59
C LYS A 120 -13.80 15.66 -0.70
N LYS A 121 -12.87 16.61 -0.80
CA LYS A 121 -11.95 16.74 -1.95
C LYS A 121 -11.06 15.52 -2.19
N ILE A 122 -10.89 14.67 -1.18
CA ILE A 122 -10.12 13.41 -1.31
C ILE A 122 -10.82 12.44 -2.27
N PHE A 123 -12.14 12.55 -2.43
CA PHE A 123 -12.98 11.63 -3.21
C PHE A 123 -13.52 12.24 -4.52
N GLU A 124 -13.24 13.49 -4.77
CA GLU A 124 -13.61 14.22 -5.98
C GLU A 124 -12.52 14.12 -7.07
#